data_58b4be4d696bf73f09bb0daa09d9aafe
#
_entry.id   58b4be4d696bf73f09bb0daa09d9aafe
#
_cell.length_a   1.000
_cell.length_b   1.000
_cell.length_c   1.000
_cell.angle_alpha   90.00
_cell.angle_beta   90.00
_cell.angle_gamma   90.00
#
_symmetry.space_group_name_H-M   'P 1'
#
loop_
_entity.id
_entity.type
_entity.pdbx_description
1 polymer ?
#
loop_
_entity_poly.entity_id
_entity_poly.type
_entity_poly.pdbx_seq_one_letter_code
_entity_poly.pdbx_strand_id
1 'polypeptide(L)'
;MVGEVLRGAKAGIPFKEVRASRGKAVRAEPIAVLFEKGKVSLVGYFPELEDQLCSMSTSGYMGPRSPDRADALVWGLSELFPSLAARDHNNTSAASRRYQEAQNMAYDPFNPRRAGL
;
A
#
# COMPACT_ATOMS: atom_id res chain seq x y z
N MET A 1 3.28 20.34 -16.04
CA MET A 1 3.94 21.38 -15.24
C MET A 1 5.21 20.90 -14.54
N VAL A 2 5.17 19.92 -13.66
CA VAL A 2 6.38 19.38 -13.00
C VAL A 2 7.39 18.82 -13.99
N GLY A 3 6.94 18.10 -15.01
CA GLY A 3 7.80 17.56 -16.06
C GLY A 3 8.56 18.61 -16.87
N GLU A 4 7.95 19.77 -17.10
CA GLU A 4 8.59 20.88 -17.80
C GLU A 4 9.65 21.57 -16.94
N VAL A 5 9.38 21.75 -15.67
CA VAL A 5 10.34 22.28 -14.69
C VAL A 5 11.56 21.39 -14.58
N LEU A 6 11.36 20.06 -14.49
CA LEU A 6 12.45 19.10 -14.40
C LEU A 6 13.28 19.03 -15.69
N ARG A 7 12.64 19.12 -16.86
CA ARG A 7 13.35 19.20 -18.16
C ARG A 7 14.19 20.47 -18.27
N GLY A 8 13.69 21.59 -17.75
CA GLY A 8 14.39 22.87 -17.75
C GLY A 8 15.52 22.97 -16.72
N ALA A 9 15.44 22.26 -15.59
CA ALA A 9 16.37 22.39 -14.48
C ALA A 9 17.72 21.68 -14.74
N LYS A 10 17.73 20.51 -15.39
CA LYS A 10 18.96 19.81 -15.80
C LYS A 10 18.70 18.93 -17.02
N ALA A 11 19.35 19.27 -18.12
CA ALA A 11 19.37 18.39 -19.31
C ALA A 11 20.05 17.06 -18.96
N GLY A 12 19.38 15.96 -19.24
CA GLY A 12 19.97 14.62 -19.16
C GLY A 12 19.60 13.79 -17.92
N ILE A 13 18.78 14.30 -16.98
CA ILE A 13 18.23 13.45 -15.92
C ILE A 13 16.97 12.75 -16.46
N PRO A 14 16.99 11.41 -16.58
CA PRO A 14 15.82 10.68 -16.98
C PRO A 14 14.76 10.79 -15.86
N PHE A 15 13.53 11.10 -16.24
CA PHE A 15 12.40 11.06 -15.33
C PHE A 15 11.20 10.38 -15.99
N LYS A 16 10.35 9.78 -15.19
CA LYS A 16 9.11 9.15 -15.61
C LYS A 16 7.95 9.81 -14.90
N GLU A 17 7.01 10.30 -15.66
CA GLU A 17 5.76 10.79 -15.12
C GLU A 17 4.84 9.61 -14.78
N VAL A 18 4.34 9.57 -13.56
CA VAL A 18 3.43 8.53 -13.08
C VAL A 18 2.06 9.11 -12.82
N ARG A 19 1.02 8.35 -13.17
CA ARG A 19 -0.38 8.74 -12.95
C ARG A 19 -1.07 7.70 -12.08
N ALA A 20 -1.81 8.18 -11.09
CA ALA A 20 -2.59 7.34 -10.21
C ALA A 20 -3.83 6.81 -10.96
N SER A 21 -3.96 5.49 -11.04
CA SER A 21 -5.17 4.79 -11.48
C SER A 21 -6.00 4.29 -10.29
N ARG A 22 -5.43 4.29 -9.08
CA ARG A 22 -6.06 3.80 -7.85
C ARG A 22 -5.82 4.79 -6.71
N GLY A 23 -6.64 4.71 -5.65
CA GLY A 23 -6.47 5.51 -4.45
C GLY A 23 -5.15 5.26 -3.72
N LYS A 24 -4.70 6.23 -2.92
CA LYS A 24 -3.43 6.16 -2.19
C LYS A 24 -3.33 4.95 -1.27
N ALA A 25 -4.39 4.62 -0.53
CA ALA A 25 -4.44 3.47 0.37
C ALA A 25 -4.28 2.14 -0.38
N VAL A 26 -4.96 1.97 -1.51
CA VAL A 26 -4.88 0.76 -2.34
C VAL A 26 -3.48 0.58 -2.93
N ARG A 27 -2.82 1.65 -3.34
CA ARG A 27 -1.43 1.60 -3.83
C ARG A 27 -0.42 1.30 -2.74
N ALA A 28 -0.68 1.75 -1.52
CA ALA A 28 0.19 1.54 -0.36
C ALA A 28 0.12 0.11 0.20
N GLU A 29 -0.98 -0.60 0.01
CA GLU A 29 -1.21 -1.93 0.57
C GLU A 29 -0.09 -2.94 0.24
N PRO A 30 0.32 -3.17 -1.01
CA PRO A 30 1.41 -4.10 -1.30
C PRO A 30 2.75 -3.66 -0.73
N ILE A 31 2.97 -2.36 -0.59
CA ILE A 31 4.20 -1.82 0.01
C ILE A 31 4.21 -2.04 1.53
N ALA A 32 3.08 -1.88 2.20
CA ALA A 32 2.93 -2.21 3.62
C ALA A 32 3.27 -3.68 3.90
N VAL A 33 2.86 -4.59 3.04
CA VAL A 33 3.21 -6.02 3.14
C VAL A 33 4.71 -6.25 2.98
N LEU A 34 5.40 -5.51 2.13
CA LEU A 34 6.86 -5.60 2.00
C LEU A 34 7.58 -5.17 3.29
N PHE A 35 7.11 -4.11 3.95
CA PHE A 35 7.61 -3.70 5.27
C PHE A 35 7.35 -4.77 6.34
N GLU A 36 6.15 -5.28 6.40
CA GLU A 36 5.73 -6.31 7.36
C GLU A 36 6.56 -7.59 7.24
N LYS A 37 6.90 -7.99 6.02
CA LYS A 37 7.78 -9.13 5.73
C LYS A 37 9.27 -8.83 5.90
N GLY A 38 9.65 -7.65 6.33
CA GLY A 38 11.05 -7.24 6.49
C GLY A 38 11.84 -7.10 5.19
N LYS A 39 11.16 -6.99 4.05
CA LYS A 39 11.81 -6.79 2.74
C LYS A 39 12.21 -5.35 2.48
N VAL A 40 11.61 -4.43 3.20
CA VAL A 40 11.90 -2.99 3.16
C VAL A 40 12.16 -2.51 4.59
N SER A 41 13.20 -1.72 4.75
CA SER A 41 13.55 -1.10 6.04
C SER A 41 13.99 0.34 5.80
N LEU A 42 13.66 1.23 6.74
CA LEU A 42 14.16 2.60 6.75
C LEU A 42 15.47 2.64 7.53
N VAL A 43 16.52 3.10 6.90
CA VAL A 43 17.84 3.24 7.53
C VAL A 43 18.00 4.68 7.99
N GLY A 44 17.82 4.93 9.28
CA GLY A 44 17.87 6.26 9.88
C GLY A 44 16.57 6.63 10.57
N TYR A 45 16.45 7.90 10.91
CA TYR A 45 15.30 8.47 11.63
C TYR A 45 14.55 9.45 10.71
N PHE A 46 13.32 9.10 10.35
CA PHE A 46 12.47 9.85 9.43
C PHE A 46 11.08 10.07 10.03
N PRO A 47 10.94 10.87 11.09
CA PRO A 47 9.72 10.94 11.88
C PRO A 47 8.49 11.34 11.05
N GLU A 48 8.61 12.33 10.17
CA GLU A 48 7.48 12.76 9.34
C GLU A 48 7.03 11.71 8.33
N LEU A 49 7.94 10.94 7.76
CA LEU A 49 7.62 9.82 6.88
C LEU A 49 6.98 8.67 7.67
N GLU A 50 7.57 8.33 8.81
CA GLU A 50 7.10 7.26 9.68
C GLU A 50 5.69 7.55 10.21
N ASP A 51 5.41 8.77 10.63
CA ASP A 51 4.09 9.23 11.06
C ASP A 51 3.05 9.11 9.93
N GLN A 52 3.42 9.49 8.73
CA GLN A 52 2.54 9.36 7.57
C GLN A 52 2.25 7.89 7.22
N LEU A 53 3.27 7.03 7.26
CA LEU A 53 3.10 5.59 7.02
C LEU A 53 2.20 4.94 8.08
N CYS A 54 2.38 5.28 9.36
CA CYS A 54 1.55 4.76 10.45
C CYS A 54 0.10 5.26 10.38
N SER A 55 -0.15 6.42 9.78
CA SER A 55 -1.48 6.98 9.62
C SER A 55 -2.23 6.48 8.37
N MET A 56 -1.58 5.67 7.54
CA MET A 56 -2.22 4.98 6.43
C MET A 56 -3.06 3.81 6.96
N SER A 57 -4.31 3.71 6.53
CA SER A 57 -5.21 2.61 6.86
C SER A 57 -5.92 2.08 5.62
N THR A 58 -6.62 0.96 5.77
CA THR A 58 -7.43 0.37 4.69
C THR A 58 -8.57 1.29 4.24
N SER A 59 -9.04 2.17 5.14
CA SER A 59 -10.07 3.18 4.83
C SER A 59 -9.51 4.49 4.29
N GLY A 60 -8.19 4.65 4.24
CA GLY A 60 -7.51 5.83 3.74
C GLY A 60 -6.46 6.38 4.70
N TYR A 61 -6.00 7.58 4.40
CA TYR A 61 -5.07 8.31 5.25
C TYR A 61 -5.80 9.07 6.36
N MET A 62 -5.39 8.84 7.60
CA MET A 62 -6.02 9.38 8.81
C MET A 62 -5.24 10.53 9.43
N GLY A 63 -4.09 10.90 8.89
CA GLY A 63 -3.26 11.99 9.39
C GLY A 63 -3.69 13.37 8.89
N PRO A 64 -3.07 14.44 9.43
CA PRO A 64 -3.27 15.79 8.95
C PRO A 64 -2.59 16.00 7.59
N ARG A 65 -3.14 16.84 6.74
CA ARG A 65 -2.59 17.19 5.42
C ARG A 65 -2.48 15.99 4.47
N SER A 66 -1.75 16.17 3.37
CA SER A 66 -1.48 15.10 2.40
C SER A 66 -0.27 14.26 2.83
N PRO A 67 -0.32 12.92 2.68
CA PRO A 67 0.79 12.05 3.00
C PRO A 67 1.84 12.02 1.87
N ASP A 68 2.41 13.16 1.53
CA ASP A 68 3.23 13.32 0.32
C ASP A 68 4.53 12.51 0.38
N ARG A 69 5.16 12.40 1.57
CA ARG A 69 6.37 11.57 1.77
C ARG A 69 6.06 10.09 1.64
N ALA A 70 5.00 9.63 2.26
CA ALA A 70 4.56 8.25 2.16
C ALA A 70 4.14 7.90 0.73
N ASP A 71 3.44 8.80 0.06
CA ASP A 71 3.03 8.59 -1.34
C ASP A 71 4.25 8.53 -2.28
N ALA A 72 5.24 9.37 -2.08
CA ALA A 72 6.50 9.32 -2.82
C ALA A 72 7.25 8.01 -2.62
N LEU A 73 7.31 7.50 -1.39
CA LEU A 73 7.91 6.21 -1.07
C LEU A 73 7.17 5.06 -1.77
N VAL A 74 5.85 5.05 -1.71
CA VAL A 74 5.01 4.04 -2.37
C VAL A 74 5.25 4.02 -3.88
N TRP A 75 5.29 5.19 -4.52
CA TRP A 75 5.60 5.31 -5.94
C TRP A 75 7.00 4.81 -6.27
N GLY A 76 8.00 5.21 -5.47
CA GLY A 76 9.38 4.79 -5.67
C GLY A 76 9.56 3.28 -5.59
N LEU A 77 9.03 2.65 -4.55
CA LEU A 77 9.14 1.20 -4.37
C LEU A 77 8.33 0.41 -5.41
N SER A 78 7.16 0.90 -5.79
CA SER A 78 6.33 0.27 -6.82
C SER A 78 7.01 0.31 -8.19
N GLU A 79 7.70 1.38 -8.51
CA GLU A 79 8.42 1.53 -9.77
C GLU A 79 9.73 0.72 -9.82
N LEU A 80 10.45 0.68 -8.70
CA LEU A 80 11.72 -0.06 -8.61
C LEU A 80 11.51 -1.57 -8.52
N PHE A 81 10.44 -2.01 -7.87
CA PHE A 81 10.16 -3.41 -7.57
C PHE A 81 8.74 -3.85 -7.94
N PRO A 82 8.31 -3.67 -9.20
CA PRO A 82 6.91 -3.92 -9.59
C PRO A 82 6.50 -5.38 -9.40
N SER A 83 7.40 -6.32 -9.63
CA SER A 83 7.11 -7.75 -9.49
C SER A 83 6.95 -8.20 -8.03
N LEU A 84 7.67 -7.60 -7.10
CA LEU A 84 7.53 -7.87 -5.67
C LEU A 84 6.22 -7.28 -5.13
N ALA A 85 5.92 -6.05 -5.47
CA ALA A 85 4.68 -5.38 -5.11
C ALA A 85 3.45 -6.15 -5.63
N ALA A 86 3.47 -6.60 -6.88
CA ALA A 86 2.39 -7.38 -7.47
C ALA A 86 2.19 -8.75 -6.78
N ARG A 87 3.26 -9.45 -6.47
CA ARG A 87 3.21 -10.76 -5.79
C ARG A 87 2.60 -10.66 -4.40
N ASP A 88 3.02 -9.68 -3.64
CA ASP A 88 2.56 -9.53 -2.27
C ASP A 88 1.11 -9.03 -2.23
N HIS A 89 0.68 -8.20 -3.17
CA HIS A 89 -0.71 -7.82 -3.32
C HIS A 89 -1.61 -9.03 -3.60
N ASN A 90 -1.23 -9.90 -4.52
CA ASN A 90 -1.99 -11.11 -4.83
C ASN A 90 -2.08 -12.07 -3.64
N ASN A 91 -0.99 -12.22 -2.90
CA ASN A 91 -0.95 -13.08 -1.72
C ASN A 91 -1.80 -12.51 -0.56
N THR A 92 -1.73 -11.20 -0.34
CA THR A 92 -2.54 -10.52 0.67
C THR A 92 -4.02 -10.61 0.36
N SER A 93 -4.40 -10.45 -0.91
CA SER A 93 -5.79 -10.59 -1.35
C SER A 93 -6.33 -12.00 -1.12
N ALA A 94 -5.51 -13.02 -1.29
CA ALA A 94 -5.88 -14.42 -1.02
C ALA A 94 -6.03 -14.69 0.48
N ALA A 95 -5.12 -14.16 1.29
CA ALA A 95 -5.18 -14.28 2.76
C ALA A 95 -6.39 -13.53 3.33
N SER A 96 -6.64 -12.32 2.86
CA SER A 96 -7.80 -11.52 3.27
C SER A 96 -9.10 -12.19 2.89
N ARG A 97 -9.20 -12.79 1.71
CA ARG A 97 -10.37 -13.57 1.29
C ARG A 97 -10.61 -14.77 2.20
N ARG A 98 -9.57 -15.55 2.51
CA ARG A 98 -9.69 -16.69 3.43
C ARG A 98 -10.13 -16.28 4.83
N TYR A 99 -9.61 -15.14 5.30
CA TYR A 99 -10.01 -14.58 6.60
C TYR A 99 -11.48 -14.15 6.60
N GLN A 100 -11.91 -13.49 5.54
CA GLN A 100 -13.29 -13.06 5.37
C GLN A 100 -14.24 -14.26 5.24
N GLU A 101 -13.85 -15.28 4.47
CA GLU A 101 -14.59 -16.53 4.34
C GLU A 101 -14.71 -17.26 5.68
N ALA A 102 -13.62 -17.30 6.46
CA ALA A 102 -13.62 -17.89 7.79
C ALA A 102 -14.53 -17.14 8.77
N GLN A 103 -14.56 -15.82 8.71
CA GLN A 103 -15.48 -15.01 9.51
C GLN A 103 -16.94 -15.23 9.09
N ASN A 104 -17.22 -15.28 7.80
CA ASN A 104 -18.56 -15.54 7.28
C ASN A 104 -19.05 -16.97 7.62
N MET A 105 -18.12 -17.92 7.70
CA MET A 105 -18.44 -19.29 8.18
C MET A 105 -18.66 -19.37 9.69
N ALA A 106 -18.01 -18.51 10.47
CA ALA A 106 -18.05 -18.55 11.94
C ALA A 106 -19.32 -17.92 12.52
N TYR A 107 -20.00 -17.04 11.79
CA TYR A 107 -21.17 -16.33 12.26
C TYR A 107 -22.34 -16.48 11.28
N ASP A 108 -23.08 -17.56 11.41
CA ASP A 108 -24.44 -17.67 10.88
C ASP A 108 -25.39 -18.11 12.01
N PRO A 109 -26.06 -17.14 12.66
CA PRO A 109 -26.99 -17.44 13.75
C PRO A 109 -28.26 -18.18 13.26
N PHE A 110 -28.48 -18.28 11.97
CA PHE A 110 -29.65 -18.90 11.37
C PHE A 110 -29.35 -20.14 10.51
N ASN A 111 -28.15 -20.73 10.59
CA ASN A 111 -27.87 -21.96 9.87
C ASN A 111 -28.33 -23.20 10.68
N PRO A 112 -29.51 -23.76 10.37
CA PRO A 112 -30.06 -24.92 11.09
C PRO A 112 -29.24 -26.21 10.88
N ARG A 113 -28.28 -26.23 9.95
CA ARG A 113 -27.46 -27.41 9.67
C ARG A 113 -26.29 -27.61 10.65
N ARG A 114 -26.01 -26.66 11.53
CA ARG A 114 -25.03 -26.79 12.62
C ARG A 114 -25.64 -27.19 13.98
N ALA A 115 -26.94 -27.28 14.07
CA ALA A 115 -27.63 -27.77 15.26
C ALA A 115 -27.92 -29.28 15.19
N GLY A 116 -27.40 -30.01 14.20
CA GLY A 116 -27.50 -31.45 14.06
C GLY A 116 -26.32 -32.14 14.69
N LEU A 117 -26.51 -32.60 15.85
CA LEU A 117 -25.82 -33.80 16.35
C LEU A 117 -26.19 -34.97 15.51
#